data_ae69195fc1517769f577bcafe8c939c1
#
_entry.id   ae69195fc1517769f577bcafe8c939c1
#
_cell.length_a   1.000
_cell.length_b   1.000
_cell.length_c   1.000
_cell.angle_alpha   90.00
_cell.angle_beta   90.00
_cell.angle_gamma   90.00
#
_symmetry.space_group_name_H-M   'P 1'
#
loop_
_entity.id
_entity.type
_entity.pdbx_description
1 polymer ?
#
loop_
_entity_poly.entity_id
_entity_poly.type
_entity_poly.pdbx_seq_one_letter_code
_entity_poly.pdbx_strand_id
1 'polypeptide(L)'
;MENPNVQPPQEEKKQEKKATESYYAAQPPSRRGYYTVVAVILMLTMAALFARGHWLRIREVEVPGLTHYTVEQVAAQAGITARSTYFNLNEGKIARNIERDRYLRFDGMEKHWPNKVTLYIYERQETFNLLNMGVQYILSADGMVLSNSNKMQLDNGCVNVTGMSVRDIRVGAQVICNNDSQLEALEALYDELSIQGFLEEISELNMTSLDSIYLVTLDGYTANIGSTEELRAKIGTVRAVVQELRREEEYGGMIEATVPGQATYRPVQK
;
A
#
# COMPACT_ATOMS: atom_id res chain seq x y z
N MET A 1 -14.37 9.63 -108.91
CA MET A 1 -15.37 9.27 -107.87
C MET A 1 -14.68 8.42 -106.81
N GLU A 2 -14.16 9.03 -105.82
CA GLU A 2 -13.42 8.36 -104.78
C GLU A 2 -14.38 8.00 -103.67
N ASN A 3 -14.30 6.80 -103.18
CA ASN A 3 -15.14 6.30 -102.08
C ASN A 3 -14.38 6.36 -100.77
N PRO A 4 -14.75 7.27 -99.79
CA PRO A 4 -14.04 7.39 -98.57
C PRO A 4 -14.76 6.59 -97.48
N ASN A 5 -14.48 5.33 -97.31
CA ASN A 5 -14.79 4.62 -96.08
C ASN A 5 -14.02 3.31 -95.91
N VAL A 6 -12.73 3.42 -95.55
CA VAL A 6 -11.97 2.28 -95.05
C VAL A 6 -11.78 2.48 -93.56
N GLN A 7 -12.64 1.81 -92.79
CA GLN A 7 -12.41 1.66 -91.35
C GLN A 7 -11.23 0.68 -91.16
N PRO A 8 -10.27 0.98 -90.31
CA PRO A 8 -9.19 0.03 -89.98
C PRO A 8 -9.74 -1.23 -89.30
N PRO A 9 -9.15 -2.39 -89.55
CA PRO A 9 -9.67 -3.67 -89.07
C PRO A 9 -9.71 -3.70 -87.54
N GLN A 10 -10.79 -4.25 -87.02
CA GLN A 10 -11.01 -4.33 -85.53
C GLN A 10 -9.93 -5.15 -84.77
N GLU A 11 -9.13 -5.90 -85.50
CA GLU A 11 -8.01 -6.65 -84.93
C GLU A 11 -6.84 -5.79 -84.49
N GLU A 12 -6.55 -4.68 -85.16
CA GLU A 12 -5.48 -3.74 -84.75
C GLU A 12 -5.82 -3.04 -83.40
N LYS A 13 -7.07 -2.63 -83.25
CA LYS A 13 -7.53 -2.05 -81.99
C LYS A 13 -7.56 -3.02 -80.78
N LYS A 14 -7.72 -4.33 -81.13
CA LYS A 14 -7.68 -5.38 -80.09
C LYS A 14 -6.25 -5.75 -79.70
N GLN A 15 -5.30 -5.62 -80.65
CA GLN A 15 -3.88 -5.81 -80.33
C GLN A 15 -3.27 -4.63 -79.61
N GLU A 16 -3.62 -3.38 -79.90
CA GLU A 16 -3.22 -2.19 -79.16
C GLU A 16 -3.77 -2.20 -77.75
N LYS A 17 -5.06 -2.61 -77.56
CA LYS A 17 -5.62 -2.72 -76.17
C LYS A 17 -4.94 -3.83 -75.35
N LYS A 18 -4.61 -4.98 -76.01
CA LYS A 18 -3.86 -6.05 -75.33
C LYS A 18 -2.42 -5.66 -75.03
N ALA A 19 -1.77 -4.88 -75.90
CA ALA A 19 -0.42 -4.35 -75.66
C ALA A 19 -0.42 -3.31 -74.56
N THR A 20 -1.46 -2.44 -74.43
CA THR A 20 -1.60 -1.45 -73.38
C THR A 20 -1.97 -2.09 -72.02
N GLU A 21 -2.82 -3.13 -72.05
CA GLU A 21 -3.13 -3.86 -70.79
C GLU A 21 -1.93 -4.70 -70.32
N SER A 22 -1.08 -5.24 -71.22
CA SER A 22 0.13 -5.93 -70.74
C SER A 22 1.22 -4.98 -70.21
N TYR A 23 1.19 -3.73 -70.58
CA TYR A 23 2.13 -2.71 -70.06
C TYR A 23 1.80 -2.24 -68.64
N TYR A 24 0.54 -2.40 -68.20
CA TYR A 24 0.08 -2.19 -66.83
C TYR A 24 0.07 -3.46 -65.99
N ALA A 25 0.50 -4.61 -66.52
CA ALA A 25 0.76 -5.76 -65.71
C ALA A 25 1.86 -5.41 -64.72
N ALA A 26 1.50 -5.36 -63.45
CA ALA A 26 2.30 -4.92 -62.35
C ALA A 26 3.76 -5.40 -62.47
N GLN A 27 4.67 -4.45 -62.60
CA GLN A 27 6.10 -4.76 -62.49
C GLN A 27 6.29 -5.42 -61.12
N PRO A 28 6.93 -6.56 -61.01
CA PRO A 28 7.21 -7.18 -59.73
C PRO A 28 7.99 -6.14 -58.90
N PRO A 29 7.61 -5.93 -57.60
CA PRO A 29 8.26 -4.94 -56.79
C PRO A 29 9.76 -5.14 -56.87
N SER A 30 10.49 -4.06 -57.19
CA SER A 30 11.93 -4.16 -57.39
C SER A 30 12.53 -4.79 -56.16
N ARG A 31 13.29 -5.88 -56.31
CA ARG A 31 13.92 -6.59 -55.15
C ARG A 31 14.66 -5.62 -54.25
N ARG A 32 15.16 -4.51 -54.75
CA ARG A 32 15.78 -3.42 -53.99
C ARG A 32 14.79 -2.75 -53.01
N GLY A 33 13.55 -2.45 -53.43
CA GLY A 33 12.52 -1.86 -52.55
C GLY A 33 12.12 -2.80 -51.41
N TYR A 34 12.01 -4.10 -51.69
CA TYR A 34 11.74 -5.10 -50.66
C TYR A 34 12.86 -5.16 -49.62
N TYR A 35 14.13 -5.22 -50.04
CA TYR A 35 15.27 -5.26 -49.10
C TYR A 35 15.41 -3.96 -48.30
N THR A 36 15.09 -2.79 -48.83
CA THR A 36 15.09 -1.53 -48.07
C THR A 36 14.01 -1.52 -46.98
N VAL A 37 12.80 -2.00 -47.30
CA VAL A 37 11.72 -2.10 -46.30
C VAL A 37 12.10 -3.09 -45.20
N VAL A 38 12.63 -4.27 -45.54
CA VAL A 38 13.10 -5.25 -44.55
C VAL A 38 14.23 -4.69 -43.69
N ALA A 39 15.19 -4.00 -44.30
CA ALA A 39 16.30 -3.37 -43.55
C ALA A 39 15.82 -2.28 -42.57
N VAL A 40 14.84 -1.47 -42.98
CA VAL A 40 14.22 -0.45 -42.11
C VAL A 40 13.49 -1.10 -40.95
N ILE A 41 12.71 -2.15 -41.18
CA ILE A 41 12.01 -2.90 -40.14
C ILE A 41 13.03 -3.51 -39.14
N LEU A 42 14.10 -4.14 -39.66
CA LEU A 42 15.15 -4.73 -38.85
C LEU A 42 15.90 -3.67 -38.03
N MET A 43 16.16 -2.50 -38.59
CA MET A 43 16.78 -1.37 -37.88
C MET A 43 15.86 -0.82 -36.79
N LEU A 44 14.56 -0.67 -37.07
CA LEU A 44 13.57 -0.23 -36.08
C LEU A 44 13.40 -1.25 -34.96
N THR A 45 13.36 -2.55 -35.27
CA THR A 45 13.29 -3.60 -34.23
C THR A 45 14.56 -3.64 -33.38
N MET A 46 15.73 -3.49 -33.99
CA MET A 46 17.00 -3.44 -33.26
C MET A 46 17.12 -2.19 -32.39
N ALA A 47 16.68 -1.02 -32.89
CA ALA A 47 16.61 0.22 -32.12
C ALA A 47 15.62 0.11 -30.95
N ALA A 48 14.45 -0.52 -31.15
CA ALA A 48 13.46 -0.78 -30.11
C ALA A 48 13.98 -1.75 -29.04
N LEU A 49 14.70 -2.80 -29.43
CA LEU A 49 15.35 -3.74 -28.49
C LEU A 49 16.47 -3.07 -27.69
N PHE A 50 17.26 -2.21 -28.32
CA PHE A 50 18.31 -1.46 -27.67
C PHE A 50 17.74 -0.43 -26.68
N ALA A 51 16.71 0.32 -27.10
CA ALA A 51 16.00 1.26 -26.24
C ALA A 51 15.38 0.56 -25.03
N ARG A 52 14.72 -0.61 -25.26
CA ARG A 52 14.16 -1.44 -24.20
C ARG A 52 15.22 -1.92 -23.20
N GLY A 53 16.42 -2.28 -23.68
CA GLY A 53 17.50 -2.83 -22.85
C GLY A 53 18.29 -1.79 -22.06
N HIS A 54 18.33 -0.55 -22.54
CA HIS A 54 19.21 0.47 -21.97
C HIS A 54 18.46 1.65 -21.34
N TRP A 55 17.41 2.14 -21.99
CA TRP A 55 16.69 3.36 -21.58
C TRP A 55 15.55 3.09 -20.57
N LEU A 56 14.98 1.89 -20.62
CA LEU A 56 13.84 1.51 -19.79
C LEU A 56 14.24 0.73 -18.53
N ARG A 57 15.54 0.61 -18.24
CA ARG A 57 15.99 0.04 -16.97
C ARG A 57 15.69 1.00 -15.84
N ILE A 58 15.13 0.47 -14.75
CA ILE A 58 14.92 1.26 -13.54
C ILE A 58 16.29 1.70 -13.00
N ARG A 59 16.46 2.99 -12.84
CA ARG A 59 17.67 3.63 -12.31
C ARG A 59 17.40 4.35 -11.01
N GLU A 60 16.17 4.77 -10.81
CA GLU A 60 15.76 5.53 -9.65
C GLU A 60 14.60 4.83 -8.97
N VAL A 61 14.80 4.50 -7.70
CA VAL A 61 13.77 3.96 -6.80
C VAL A 61 13.60 4.96 -5.68
N GLU A 62 12.40 5.46 -5.52
CA GLU A 62 12.03 6.32 -4.40
C GLU A 62 11.12 5.56 -3.45
N VAL A 63 11.37 5.73 -2.17
CA VAL A 63 10.53 5.20 -1.10
C VAL A 63 10.37 6.29 -0.06
N PRO A 64 9.31 7.09 -0.15
CA PRO A 64 9.09 8.17 0.81
C PRO A 64 8.72 7.60 2.18
N GLY A 65 9.11 8.32 3.24
CA GLY A 65 8.67 8.05 4.62
C GLY A 65 9.43 6.94 5.35
N LEU A 66 10.57 6.45 4.83
CA LEU A 66 11.41 5.49 5.55
C LEU A 66 12.10 6.14 6.76
N THR A 67 12.13 5.41 7.88
CA THR A 67 12.80 5.81 9.12
C THR A 67 13.91 4.85 9.52
N HIS A 68 13.67 3.55 9.47
CA HIS A 68 14.62 2.51 9.90
C HIS A 68 15.26 1.76 8.72
N TYR A 69 14.60 1.70 7.58
CA TYR A 69 15.10 1.03 6.39
C TYR A 69 15.72 2.03 5.41
N THR A 70 16.71 1.56 4.63
CA THR A 70 17.23 2.34 3.51
C THR A 70 16.50 1.99 2.21
N VAL A 71 16.52 2.92 1.24
CA VAL A 71 15.90 2.71 -0.08
C VAL A 71 16.49 1.47 -0.76
N GLU A 72 17.81 1.25 -0.59
CA GLU A 72 18.53 0.12 -1.18
C GLU A 72 18.07 -1.21 -0.57
N GLN A 73 17.85 -1.26 0.75
CA GLN A 73 17.34 -2.45 1.43
C GLN A 73 15.94 -2.80 0.94
N VAL A 74 15.07 -1.80 0.87
CA VAL A 74 13.69 -1.96 0.38
C VAL A 74 13.67 -2.36 -1.09
N ALA A 75 14.48 -1.75 -1.94
CA ALA A 75 14.57 -2.11 -3.36
C ALA A 75 15.08 -3.55 -3.55
N ALA A 76 16.07 -3.97 -2.75
CA ALA A 76 16.56 -5.34 -2.76
C ALA A 76 15.49 -6.33 -2.28
N GLN A 77 14.77 -6.01 -1.20
CA GLN A 77 13.65 -6.79 -0.69
C GLN A 77 12.52 -6.90 -1.74
N ALA A 78 12.16 -5.80 -2.40
CA ALA A 78 11.20 -5.78 -3.51
C ALA A 78 11.62 -6.66 -4.69
N GLY A 79 12.90 -7.03 -4.77
CA GLY A 79 13.48 -7.76 -5.89
C GLY A 79 13.74 -6.87 -7.12
N ILE A 80 13.90 -5.56 -6.90
CA ILE A 80 14.29 -4.61 -7.94
C ILE A 80 15.80 -4.69 -8.10
N THR A 81 16.25 -5.06 -9.28
CA THR A 81 17.66 -5.26 -9.62
C THR A 81 18.06 -4.38 -10.80
N ALA A 82 19.36 -4.32 -11.10
CA ALA A 82 19.86 -3.63 -12.29
C ALA A 82 19.29 -4.17 -13.63
N ARG A 83 18.59 -5.32 -13.61
CA ARG A 83 17.89 -5.90 -14.77
C ARG A 83 16.41 -5.55 -14.81
N SER A 84 15.90 -4.91 -13.79
CA SER A 84 14.51 -4.47 -13.73
C SER A 84 14.25 -3.36 -14.74
N THR A 85 13.14 -3.45 -15.45
CA THR A 85 12.71 -2.49 -16.46
C THR A 85 11.30 -2.03 -16.15
N TYR A 86 10.92 -0.86 -16.66
CA TYR A 86 9.57 -0.32 -16.52
C TYR A 86 8.45 -1.34 -16.78
N PHE A 87 8.64 -2.25 -17.75
CA PHE A 87 7.63 -3.21 -18.16
C PHE A 87 7.63 -4.52 -17.37
N ASN A 88 8.76 -4.91 -16.74
CA ASN A 88 8.83 -6.18 -16.02
C ASN A 88 8.57 -6.05 -14.51
N LEU A 89 8.34 -4.83 -14.01
CA LEU A 89 7.91 -4.62 -12.64
C LEU A 89 6.48 -5.12 -12.46
N ASN A 90 6.32 -6.11 -11.59
CA ASN A 90 5.04 -6.68 -11.22
C ASN A 90 4.72 -6.31 -9.77
N GLU A 91 3.68 -5.50 -9.59
CA GLU A 91 3.26 -4.97 -8.29
C GLU A 91 2.96 -6.08 -7.28
N GLY A 92 2.18 -7.09 -7.67
CA GLY A 92 1.85 -8.20 -6.79
C GLY A 92 3.05 -9.08 -6.39
N LYS A 93 4.12 -9.10 -7.21
CA LYS A 93 5.37 -9.76 -6.83
C LYS A 93 6.16 -8.91 -5.84
N ILE A 94 6.20 -7.59 -6.07
CA ILE A 94 6.85 -6.63 -5.18
C ILE A 94 6.19 -6.66 -3.81
N ALA A 95 4.84 -6.55 -3.77
CA ALA A 95 4.07 -6.64 -2.54
C ALA A 95 4.42 -7.91 -1.73
N ARG A 96 4.31 -9.08 -2.35
CA ARG A 96 4.66 -10.34 -1.68
C ARG A 96 6.11 -10.43 -1.20
N ASN A 97 7.03 -9.78 -1.89
CA ASN A 97 8.42 -9.76 -1.49
C ASN A 97 8.66 -8.83 -0.29
N ILE A 98 8.05 -7.65 -0.31
CA ILE A 98 8.11 -6.68 0.79
C ILE A 98 7.47 -7.25 2.06
N GLU A 99 6.28 -7.81 1.94
CA GLU A 99 5.50 -8.37 3.06
C GLU A 99 6.07 -9.67 3.66
N ARG A 100 7.15 -10.21 3.11
CA ARG A 100 7.95 -11.23 3.81
C ARG A 100 8.62 -10.69 5.06
N ASP A 101 8.90 -9.40 5.06
CA ASP A 101 9.30 -8.69 6.28
C ASP A 101 8.04 -8.18 6.97
N ARG A 102 7.77 -8.70 8.16
CA ARG A 102 6.61 -8.34 8.97
C ARG A 102 6.58 -6.88 9.40
N TYR A 103 7.73 -6.21 9.39
CA TYR A 103 7.85 -4.79 9.70
C TYR A 103 7.54 -3.87 8.51
N LEU A 104 7.33 -4.43 7.31
CA LEU A 104 7.01 -3.67 6.12
C LEU A 104 5.61 -4.01 5.61
N ARG A 105 4.83 -3.00 5.25
CA ARG A 105 3.56 -3.13 4.54
C ARG A 105 3.65 -2.41 3.22
N PHE A 106 3.23 -3.08 2.16
CA PHE A 106 3.19 -2.50 0.83
C PHE A 106 1.84 -1.82 0.59
N ASP A 107 1.83 -0.49 0.38
CA ASP A 107 0.63 0.30 0.15
C ASP A 107 0.41 0.61 -1.34
N GLY A 108 1.44 0.49 -2.18
CA GLY A 108 1.30 0.72 -3.61
C GLY A 108 2.60 1.01 -4.34
N MET A 109 2.49 1.13 -5.66
CA MET A 109 3.60 1.45 -6.54
C MET A 109 3.17 2.38 -7.67
N GLU A 110 3.96 3.42 -7.92
CA GLU A 110 3.83 4.27 -9.10
C GLU A 110 5.03 4.16 -10.01
N LYS A 111 4.77 4.00 -11.30
CA LYS A 111 5.81 3.93 -12.33
C LYS A 111 5.88 5.25 -13.07
N HIS A 112 7.05 5.87 -13.03
CA HIS A 112 7.32 7.11 -13.77
C HIS A 112 8.21 6.81 -14.97
N TRP A 113 7.68 7.11 -16.14
CA TRP A 113 8.39 6.88 -17.39
C TRP A 113 9.62 7.82 -17.50
N PRO A 114 10.79 7.40 -17.98
CA PRO A 114 11.08 6.08 -18.56
C PRO A 114 11.67 5.05 -17.58
N ASN A 115 12.21 5.44 -16.42
CA ASN A 115 13.14 4.62 -15.63
C ASN A 115 13.08 4.82 -14.12
N LYS A 116 12.00 5.44 -13.60
CA LYS A 116 11.80 5.70 -12.18
C LYS A 116 10.60 4.93 -11.66
N VAL A 117 10.67 4.49 -10.39
CA VAL A 117 9.56 3.88 -9.65
C VAL A 117 9.52 4.45 -8.24
N THR A 118 8.33 4.78 -7.77
CA THR A 118 8.06 5.15 -6.39
C THR A 118 7.31 4.00 -5.73
N LEU A 119 7.80 3.52 -4.59
CA LEU A 119 7.16 2.50 -3.77
C LEU A 119 6.60 3.17 -2.52
N TYR A 120 5.31 3.00 -2.27
CA TYR A 120 4.66 3.43 -1.04
C TYR A 120 4.69 2.26 -0.07
N ILE A 121 5.45 2.43 1.00
CA ILE A 121 5.70 1.39 2.01
C ILE A 121 5.52 2.03 3.38
N TYR A 122 4.78 1.32 4.22
CA TYR A 122 4.59 1.68 5.61
C TYR A 122 5.48 0.80 6.50
N GLU A 123 6.30 1.43 7.34
CA GLU A 123 7.10 0.75 8.36
C GLU A 123 6.24 0.53 9.61
N ARG A 124 5.97 -0.76 9.91
CA ARG A 124 5.26 -1.13 11.13
C ARG A 124 6.12 -0.91 12.35
N GLN A 125 5.53 -0.33 13.38
CA GLN A 125 6.16 -0.14 14.67
C GLN A 125 5.52 -1.05 15.70
N GLU A 126 6.26 -1.45 16.71
CA GLU A 126 5.77 -2.12 17.89
C GLU A 126 4.86 -1.18 18.67
N THR A 127 3.59 -1.48 18.75
CA THR A 127 2.56 -0.57 19.25
C THR A 127 1.80 -1.15 20.42
N PHE A 128 1.40 -2.42 20.32
CA PHE A 128 0.54 -3.05 21.29
C PHE A 128 1.16 -4.30 21.90
N ASN A 129 0.93 -4.50 23.20
CA ASN A 129 1.16 -5.74 23.90
C ASN A 129 -0.16 -6.50 24.06
N LEU A 130 -0.22 -7.72 23.62
CA LEU A 130 -1.35 -8.62 23.79
C LEU A 130 -0.91 -9.88 24.53
N LEU A 131 -1.48 -10.13 25.70
CA LEU A 131 -1.22 -11.34 26.46
C LEU A 131 -2.24 -12.42 26.06
N ASN A 132 -1.76 -13.54 25.52
CA ASN A 132 -2.60 -14.67 25.20
C ASN A 132 -1.97 -15.98 25.69
N MET A 133 -2.70 -16.75 26.48
CA MET A 133 -2.26 -18.04 27.08
C MET A 133 -0.88 -17.98 27.76
N GLY A 134 -0.56 -16.84 28.43
CA GLY A 134 0.70 -16.64 29.14
C GLY A 134 1.89 -16.25 28.26
N VAL A 135 1.68 -16.06 26.97
CA VAL A 135 2.65 -15.53 26.01
C VAL A 135 2.30 -14.09 25.68
N GLN A 136 3.27 -13.20 25.76
CA GLN A 136 3.13 -11.83 25.31
C GLN A 136 3.42 -11.76 23.82
N TYR A 137 2.51 -11.17 23.07
CA TYR A 137 2.67 -10.87 21.64
C TYR A 137 2.76 -9.36 21.48
N ILE A 138 3.68 -8.94 20.61
CA ILE A 138 3.82 -7.53 20.24
C ILE A 138 3.23 -7.36 18.86
N LEU A 139 2.26 -6.44 18.76
CA LEU A 139 1.53 -6.15 17.53
C LEU A 139 1.84 -4.74 17.04
N SER A 140 1.75 -4.56 15.74
CA SER A 140 1.68 -3.25 15.12
C SER A 140 0.26 -2.66 15.20
N ALA A 141 0.11 -1.42 14.79
CA ALA A 141 -1.17 -0.70 14.76
C ALA A 141 -2.26 -1.42 13.96
N ASP A 142 -1.88 -2.08 12.84
CA ASP A 142 -2.75 -2.87 11.97
C ASP A 142 -2.92 -4.33 12.42
N GLY A 143 -2.57 -4.66 13.67
CA GLY A 143 -2.76 -5.98 14.25
C GLY A 143 -1.83 -7.07 13.69
N MET A 144 -0.77 -6.71 12.97
CA MET A 144 0.28 -7.66 12.57
C MET A 144 1.10 -8.08 13.78
N VAL A 145 1.28 -9.36 14.00
CA VAL A 145 2.10 -9.90 15.09
C VAL A 145 3.57 -9.81 14.72
N LEU A 146 4.27 -8.86 15.31
CA LEU A 146 5.67 -8.58 15.01
C LEU A 146 6.63 -9.52 15.76
N SER A 147 6.34 -9.80 17.03
CA SER A 147 7.17 -10.68 17.85
C SER A 147 6.36 -11.32 18.99
N ASN A 148 6.96 -12.26 19.69
CA ASN A 148 6.42 -12.82 20.92
C ASN A 148 7.51 -13.06 21.95
N SER A 149 7.13 -13.09 23.21
CA SER A 149 8.02 -13.38 24.34
C SER A 149 7.29 -14.16 25.42
N ASN A 150 7.97 -15.15 25.97
CA ASN A 150 7.51 -15.84 27.19
C ASN A 150 7.85 -15.07 28.48
N LYS A 151 8.61 -13.98 28.36
CA LYS A 151 8.90 -13.05 29.46
C LYS A 151 8.04 -11.81 29.25
N MET A 152 7.18 -11.55 30.24
CA MET A 152 6.36 -10.34 30.24
C MET A 152 7.26 -9.11 30.37
N GLN A 153 7.20 -8.22 29.41
CA GLN A 153 7.87 -6.91 29.40
C GLN A 153 6.80 -5.83 29.26
N LEU A 154 6.44 -5.21 30.39
CA LEU A 154 5.41 -4.18 30.41
C LEU A 154 5.97 -2.78 30.11
N ASP A 155 7.29 -2.60 30.26
CA ASP A 155 7.96 -1.30 30.10
C ASP A 155 8.62 -1.13 28.72
N ASN A 156 8.06 -1.76 27.69
CA ASN A 156 8.58 -1.68 26.32
C ASN A 156 8.03 -0.48 25.51
N GLY A 157 7.27 0.40 26.14
CA GLY A 157 6.65 1.55 25.48
C GLY A 157 5.40 1.21 24.66
N CYS A 158 4.97 -0.06 24.63
CA CYS A 158 3.76 -0.46 23.93
C CYS A 158 2.54 -0.38 24.86
N VAL A 159 1.38 -0.09 24.28
CA VAL A 159 0.10 -0.06 25.00
C VAL A 159 -0.39 -1.48 25.24
N ASN A 160 -0.77 -1.81 26.45
CA ASN A 160 -1.33 -3.12 26.78
C ASN A 160 -2.78 -3.23 26.28
N VAL A 161 -3.09 -4.28 25.54
CA VAL A 161 -4.46 -4.54 25.07
C VAL A 161 -5.02 -5.74 25.81
N THR A 162 -6.15 -5.55 26.46
CA THR A 162 -6.85 -6.58 27.24
C THR A 162 -8.28 -6.78 26.70
N GLY A 163 -8.86 -7.94 26.98
CA GLY A 163 -10.23 -8.25 26.61
C GLY A 163 -10.45 -8.62 25.14
N MET A 164 -9.40 -8.70 24.31
CA MET A 164 -9.52 -9.23 22.96
C MET A 164 -9.73 -10.75 22.97
N SER A 165 -10.75 -11.22 22.27
CA SER A 165 -11.06 -12.66 22.12
C SER A 165 -10.32 -13.21 20.91
N VAL A 166 -9.12 -13.75 21.13
CA VAL A 166 -8.23 -14.22 20.07
C VAL A 166 -8.62 -15.64 19.65
N ARG A 167 -8.78 -15.87 18.34
CA ARG A 167 -9.00 -17.18 17.72
C ARG A 167 -7.69 -17.78 17.22
N ASP A 168 -6.84 -16.99 16.56
CA ASP A 168 -5.53 -17.43 16.07
C ASP A 168 -4.53 -16.28 16.15
N ILE A 169 -3.31 -16.59 16.60
CA ILE A 169 -2.23 -15.61 16.73
C ILE A 169 -0.90 -16.28 16.41
N ARG A 170 -0.21 -15.75 15.40
CA ARG A 170 1.07 -16.27 14.93
C ARG A 170 1.97 -15.12 14.50
N VAL A 171 3.25 -15.20 14.87
CA VAL A 171 4.25 -14.20 14.43
C VAL A 171 4.34 -14.16 12.91
N GLY A 172 4.26 -12.96 12.34
CA GLY A 172 4.26 -12.72 10.91
C GLY A 172 2.90 -12.85 10.22
N ALA A 173 1.82 -12.94 11.00
CA ALA A 173 0.44 -12.91 10.52
C ALA A 173 -0.37 -11.88 11.32
N GLN A 174 -1.45 -11.38 10.73
CA GLN A 174 -2.41 -10.54 11.44
C GLN A 174 -3.15 -11.38 12.49
N VAL A 175 -3.39 -10.81 13.66
CA VAL A 175 -4.18 -11.47 14.70
C VAL A 175 -5.60 -11.70 14.21
N ILE A 176 -6.14 -12.89 14.49
CA ILE A 176 -7.52 -13.24 14.14
C ILE A 176 -8.33 -13.31 15.43
N CYS A 177 -9.33 -12.46 15.54
CA CYS A 177 -10.25 -12.43 16.66
C CYS A 177 -11.48 -13.31 16.40
N ASN A 178 -12.18 -13.71 17.46
CA ASN A 178 -13.50 -14.33 17.34
C ASN A 178 -14.57 -13.31 16.91
N ASN A 179 -14.33 -12.03 17.21
CA ASN A 179 -15.13 -10.90 16.75
C ASN A 179 -14.20 -9.98 15.95
N ASP A 180 -14.36 -9.94 14.63
CA ASP A 180 -13.51 -9.15 13.73
C ASP A 180 -13.60 -7.65 14.03
N SER A 181 -14.73 -7.16 14.57
CA SER A 181 -14.89 -5.77 14.99
C SER A 181 -13.94 -5.34 16.13
N GLN A 182 -13.32 -6.27 16.87
CA GLN A 182 -12.33 -5.92 17.87
C GLN A 182 -11.03 -5.40 17.24
N LEU A 183 -10.63 -5.96 16.11
CA LEU A 183 -9.47 -5.48 15.39
C LEU A 183 -9.74 -4.12 14.74
N GLU A 184 -10.90 -3.96 14.10
CA GLU A 184 -11.33 -2.67 13.52
C GLU A 184 -11.39 -1.56 14.59
N ALA A 185 -11.91 -1.90 15.78
CA ALA A 185 -11.94 -0.96 16.90
C ALA A 185 -10.54 -0.60 17.42
N LEU A 186 -9.62 -1.57 17.45
CA LEU A 186 -8.23 -1.32 17.85
C LEU A 186 -7.52 -0.38 16.87
N GLU A 187 -7.70 -0.59 15.57
CA GLU A 187 -7.14 0.27 14.53
C GLU A 187 -7.72 1.70 14.63
N ALA A 188 -9.04 1.83 14.78
CA ALA A 188 -9.70 3.12 14.93
C ALA A 188 -9.25 3.89 16.19
N LEU A 189 -9.05 3.17 17.31
CA LEU A 189 -8.51 3.75 18.54
C LEU A 189 -7.07 4.23 18.37
N TYR A 190 -6.24 3.41 17.72
CA TYR A 190 -4.87 3.80 17.43
C TYR A 190 -4.80 5.07 16.59
N ASP A 191 -5.55 5.11 15.51
CA ASP A 191 -5.57 6.25 14.60
C ASP A 191 -5.96 7.53 15.33
N GLU A 192 -7.05 7.50 16.09
CA GLU A 192 -7.54 8.69 16.75
C GLU A 192 -6.66 9.13 17.93
N LEU A 193 -6.14 8.19 18.73
CA LEU A 193 -5.20 8.47 19.81
C LEU A 193 -3.90 9.06 19.26
N SER A 194 -3.41 8.56 18.13
CA SER A 194 -2.21 9.05 17.44
C SER A 194 -2.42 10.45 16.87
N ILE A 195 -3.54 10.69 16.18
CA ILE A 195 -3.88 12.00 15.60
C ILE A 195 -3.96 13.07 16.70
N GLN A 196 -4.50 12.72 17.84
CA GLN A 196 -4.61 13.65 18.97
C GLN A 196 -3.33 13.74 19.82
N GLY A 197 -2.29 12.95 19.52
CA GLY A 197 -1.04 12.91 20.31
C GLY A 197 -1.28 12.45 21.74
N PHE A 198 -2.22 11.52 21.96
CA PHE A 198 -2.59 11.00 23.27
C PHE A 198 -2.20 9.53 23.47
N LEU A 199 -1.75 8.85 22.40
CA LEU A 199 -1.36 7.44 22.45
C LEU A 199 -0.23 7.18 23.46
N GLU A 200 0.79 8.02 23.49
CA GLU A 200 1.94 7.89 24.40
C GLU A 200 1.59 8.04 25.89
N GLU A 201 0.40 8.57 26.17
CA GLU A 201 -0.11 8.74 27.54
C GLU A 201 -0.96 7.54 28.00
N ILE A 202 -1.25 6.58 27.10
CA ILE A 202 -2.09 5.41 27.36
C ILE A 202 -1.23 4.22 27.74
N SER A 203 -1.55 3.60 28.87
CA SER A 203 -0.91 2.36 29.33
C SER A 203 -1.67 1.10 28.96
N GLU A 204 -3.03 1.18 28.91
CA GLU A 204 -3.87 0.03 28.59
C GLU A 204 -5.13 0.43 27.82
N LEU A 205 -5.54 -0.43 26.90
CA LEU A 205 -6.82 -0.44 26.21
C LEU A 205 -7.58 -1.70 26.62
N ASN A 206 -8.70 -1.57 27.30
CA ASN A 206 -9.55 -2.69 27.67
C ASN A 206 -10.75 -2.76 26.71
N MET A 207 -10.80 -3.83 25.92
CA MET A 207 -11.76 -4.07 24.86
C MET A 207 -12.61 -5.32 25.12
N THR A 208 -12.87 -5.63 26.41
CA THR A 208 -13.71 -6.77 26.79
C THR A 208 -15.12 -6.65 26.23
N SER A 209 -15.65 -5.43 26.17
CA SER A 209 -16.88 -5.07 25.47
C SER A 209 -16.66 -3.90 24.55
N LEU A 210 -17.10 -3.98 23.30
CA LEU A 210 -17.03 -2.88 22.34
C LEU A 210 -18.07 -1.77 22.61
N ASP A 211 -19.06 -2.05 23.46
CA ASP A 211 -20.00 -1.04 23.95
C ASP A 211 -19.49 -0.27 25.17
N SER A 212 -18.39 -0.73 25.76
CA SER A 212 -17.79 -0.15 26.97
C SER A 212 -16.27 -0.36 26.96
N ILE A 213 -15.59 0.46 26.15
CA ILE A 213 -14.14 0.46 26.01
C ILE A 213 -13.53 1.36 27.07
N TYR A 214 -12.48 0.88 27.74
CA TYR A 214 -11.76 1.64 28.73
C TYR A 214 -10.35 1.97 28.25
N LEU A 215 -9.95 3.22 28.44
CA LEU A 215 -8.59 3.71 28.30
C LEU A 215 -7.98 3.88 29.69
N VAL A 216 -6.83 3.31 29.93
CA VAL A 216 -6.07 3.58 31.16
C VAL A 216 -4.86 4.42 30.80
N THR A 217 -4.68 5.55 31.49
CA THR A 217 -3.52 6.43 31.29
C THR A 217 -2.35 6.03 32.17
N LEU A 218 -1.15 6.50 31.83
CA LEU A 218 0.05 6.33 32.68
C LEU A 218 -0.09 6.95 34.06
N ASP A 219 -0.90 8.00 34.23
CA ASP A 219 -1.18 8.64 35.50
C ASP A 219 -2.27 7.93 36.33
N GLY A 220 -2.78 6.79 35.81
CA GLY A 220 -3.74 5.96 36.52
C GLY A 220 -5.20 6.39 36.39
N TYR A 221 -5.54 7.29 35.47
CA TYR A 221 -6.95 7.54 35.14
C TYR A 221 -7.51 6.38 34.30
N THR A 222 -8.71 5.93 34.63
CA THR A 222 -9.47 4.97 33.83
C THR A 222 -10.64 5.68 33.18
N ALA A 223 -10.62 5.83 31.86
CA ALA A 223 -11.66 6.51 31.12
C ALA A 223 -12.54 5.52 30.36
N ASN A 224 -13.84 5.51 30.63
CA ASN A 224 -14.83 4.80 29.84
C ASN A 224 -15.28 5.68 28.67
N ILE A 225 -15.02 5.26 27.44
CA ILE A 225 -15.43 5.97 26.24
C ILE A 225 -16.64 5.32 25.54
N GLY A 226 -17.18 4.22 26.13
CA GLY A 226 -18.27 3.48 25.49
C GLY A 226 -17.85 2.80 24.19
N SER A 227 -18.63 2.98 23.13
CA SER A 227 -18.35 2.44 21.80
C SER A 227 -17.37 3.29 21.00
N THR A 228 -16.96 2.78 19.84
CA THR A 228 -16.10 3.49 18.88
C THR A 228 -16.79 4.61 18.10
N GLU A 229 -18.08 4.84 18.32
CA GLU A 229 -18.80 5.97 17.72
C GLU A 229 -18.26 7.30 18.24
N GLU A 230 -18.08 8.27 17.33
CA GLU A 230 -17.63 9.63 17.66
C GLU A 230 -16.33 9.69 18.49
N LEU A 231 -15.39 8.74 18.24
CA LEU A 231 -14.11 8.60 18.95
C LEU A 231 -13.36 9.93 19.12
N ARG A 232 -13.29 10.72 18.05
CA ARG A 232 -12.59 12.02 18.06
C ARG A 232 -13.07 12.93 19.19
N ALA A 233 -14.37 13.06 19.33
CA ALA A 233 -14.95 13.93 20.34
C ALA A 233 -14.78 13.36 21.76
N LYS A 234 -14.94 12.04 21.92
CA LYS A 234 -14.80 11.36 23.21
C LYS A 234 -13.35 11.37 23.69
N ILE A 235 -12.38 11.00 22.83
CA ILE A 235 -10.96 11.04 23.18
C ILE A 235 -10.51 12.47 23.48
N GLY A 236 -10.96 13.45 22.68
CA GLY A 236 -10.69 14.86 22.94
C GLY A 236 -11.24 15.32 24.28
N THR A 237 -12.42 14.85 24.68
CA THR A 237 -13.03 15.13 25.99
C THR A 237 -12.20 14.50 27.12
N VAL A 238 -11.84 13.21 27.00
CA VAL A 238 -10.97 12.54 28.00
C VAL A 238 -9.66 13.28 28.18
N ARG A 239 -8.97 13.61 27.06
CA ARG A 239 -7.71 14.34 27.08
C ARG A 239 -7.82 15.69 27.77
N ALA A 240 -8.88 16.47 27.49
CA ALA A 240 -9.12 17.76 28.10
C ALA A 240 -9.32 17.63 29.62
N VAL A 241 -10.11 16.64 30.05
CA VAL A 241 -10.34 16.36 31.50
C VAL A 241 -9.04 15.94 32.19
N VAL A 242 -8.26 15.00 31.59
CA VAL A 242 -6.96 14.59 32.14
C VAL A 242 -6.02 15.79 32.30
N GLN A 243 -5.96 16.69 31.32
CA GLN A 243 -5.13 17.88 31.38
C GLN A 243 -5.57 18.83 32.52
N GLU A 244 -6.87 18.97 32.74
CA GLU A 244 -7.39 19.82 33.83
C GLU A 244 -7.10 19.19 35.21
N LEU A 245 -7.35 17.88 35.38
CA LEU A 245 -7.06 17.16 36.60
C LEU A 245 -5.57 17.22 36.99
N ARG A 246 -4.67 17.17 36.01
CA ARG A 246 -3.23 17.35 36.23
C ARG A 246 -2.88 18.74 36.74
N ARG A 247 -3.59 19.79 36.28
CA ARG A 247 -3.40 21.16 36.82
C ARG A 247 -3.86 21.30 38.25
N GLU A 248 -4.88 20.51 38.60
CA GLU A 248 -5.41 20.47 39.99
C GLU A 248 -4.62 19.50 40.88
N GLU A 249 -3.56 18.85 40.34
CA GLU A 249 -2.74 17.84 41.04
C GLU A 249 -3.56 16.63 41.55
N GLU A 250 -4.68 16.35 40.87
CA GLU A 250 -5.55 15.22 41.13
C GLU A 250 -5.14 14.07 40.20
N TYR A 251 -4.69 12.94 40.74
CA TYR A 251 -4.19 11.79 39.94
C TYR A 251 -5.03 10.54 40.18
N GLY A 252 -5.24 9.78 39.09
CA GLY A 252 -6.05 8.57 39.10
C GLY A 252 -7.54 8.85 39.11
N GLY A 253 -8.33 7.80 39.23
CA GLY A 253 -9.80 7.91 39.28
C GLY A 253 -10.46 7.49 37.95
N MET A 254 -11.79 7.60 37.93
CA MET A 254 -12.61 7.16 36.79
C MET A 254 -13.21 8.38 36.09
N ILE A 255 -13.03 8.39 34.76
CA ILE A 255 -13.62 9.37 33.88
C ILE A 255 -14.69 8.64 33.03
N GLU A 256 -15.92 9.09 33.12
CA GLU A 256 -17.02 8.60 32.30
C GLU A 256 -17.24 9.57 31.13
N ALA A 257 -16.89 9.19 29.89
CA ALA A 257 -16.92 10.04 28.71
C ALA A 257 -17.61 9.32 27.52
N THR A 258 -18.69 8.62 27.81
CA THR A 258 -19.48 7.87 26.80
C THR A 258 -20.26 8.76 25.85
N VAL A 259 -20.54 10.01 26.25
CA VAL A 259 -21.22 11.00 25.46
C VAL A 259 -20.24 12.08 24.99
N PRO A 260 -20.17 12.39 23.69
CA PRO A 260 -19.29 13.42 23.15
C PRO A 260 -19.43 14.77 23.84
N GLY A 261 -18.30 15.37 24.24
CA GLY A 261 -18.27 16.68 24.90
C GLY A 261 -18.77 16.69 26.35
N GLN A 262 -19.12 15.53 26.91
CA GLN A 262 -19.53 15.40 28.31
C GLN A 262 -18.67 14.37 29.02
N ALA A 263 -18.18 14.74 30.21
CA ALA A 263 -17.46 13.81 31.07
C ALA A 263 -17.83 14.01 32.54
N THR A 264 -17.82 12.91 33.26
CA THR A 264 -17.95 12.91 34.72
C THR A 264 -16.72 12.28 35.33
N TYR A 265 -16.09 12.96 36.26
CA TYR A 265 -14.93 12.44 37.00
C TYR A 265 -15.34 11.96 38.38
N ARG A 266 -14.78 10.82 38.78
CA ARG A 266 -14.90 10.24 40.12
C ARG A 266 -13.50 9.97 40.67
N PRO A 267 -13.05 10.67 41.70
CA PRO A 267 -11.74 10.43 42.30
C PRO A 267 -11.64 9.06 42.97
N VAL A 268 -10.43 8.58 43.11
CA VAL A 268 -10.16 7.38 43.93
C VAL A 268 -10.52 7.66 45.36
N GLN A 269 -11.40 6.89 45.97
CA GLN A 269 -11.67 6.97 47.39
C GLN A 269 -10.41 6.55 48.16
N LYS A 270 -9.83 7.47 48.94
CA LYS A 270 -8.70 7.21 49.83
C LYS A 270 -9.09 6.42 51.05
#